data_ccf68ea2ecfe8e385a06c23aee24de15
#
_entry.id   ccf68ea2ecfe8e385a06c23aee24de15
#
_cell.length_a   1.000
_cell.length_b   1.000
_cell.length_c   1.000
_cell.angle_alpha   90.00
_cell.angle_beta   90.00
_cell.angle_gamma   90.00
#
_symmetry.space_group_name_H-M   'P 1'
#
loop_
_entity.id
_entity.type
_entity.pdbx_description
1 polymer ?
#
loop_
_entity_poly.entity_id
_entity_poly.type
_entity_poly.pdbx_seq_one_letter_code
_entity_poly.pdbx_strand_id
1 'polypeptide(L)'
;MQIGKNKTISIAISILFIFSMTASIMLIPSANAHTPAWTIPTYAFITVSPSPVGVGQQAYVIMWLDKLYDNTLTVNNYRFHDYQLVITAPDGTNTTESFPVVQDTTSAQDYAFTPNTVGTYKLTFTFPGQTLTLTNDANSEATLFGPPTFPNPYINDTYAPSTASTTLTVQSSPIA
;
A
#
# COMPACT_ATOMS: atom_id res chain seq x y z
N MET A 1 -57.23 -42.54 -9.81
CA MET A 1 -56.94 -41.21 -10.39
C MET A 1 -56.17 -40.27 -9.43
N GLN A 2 -55.22 -40.79 -8.63
CA GLN A 2 -54.43 -40.02 -7.67
C GLN A 2 -52.97 -39.78 -8.09
N ILE A 3 -52.45 -40.56 -9.06
CA ILE A 3 -51.02 -40.50 -9.45
C ILE A 3 -50.68 -39.19 -10.21
N GLY A 4 -51.65 -38.61 -10.93
CA GLY A 4 -51.43 -37.36 -11.65
C GLY A 4 -51.26 -36.12 -10.76
N LYS A 5 -52.02 -36.03 -9.68
CA LYS A 5 -51.96 -34.89 -8.72
C LYS A 5 -50.62 -34.81 -7.98
N ASN A 6 -50.03 -35.95 -7.61
CA ASN A 6 -48.75 -35.96 -6.90
C ASN A 6 -47.58 -35.55 -7.80
N LYS A 7 -47.60 -35.90 -9.09
CA LYS A 7 -46.57 -35.45 -10.05
C LYS A 7 -46.63 -33.95 -10.28
N THR A 8 -47.86 -33.39 -10.41
CA THR A 8 -48.02 -31.92 -10.59
C THR A 8 -47.55 -31.15 -9.38
N ILE A 9 -47.81 -31.63 -8.16
CA ILE A 9 -47.36 -31.02 -6.90
C ILE A 9 -45.84 -31.10 -6.80
N SER A 10 -45.20 -32.23 -7.13
CA SER A 10 -43.75 -32.35 -7.13
C SER A 10 -43.09 -31.41 -8.14
N ILE A 11 -43.62 -31.25 -9.32
CA ILE A 11 -43.11 -30.31 -10.33
C ILE A 11 -43.24 -28.86 -9.83
N ALA A 12 -44.36 -28.50 -9.25
CA ALA A 12 -44.58 -27.17 -8.71
C ALA A 12 -43.62 -26.84 -7.56
N ILE A 13 -43.36 -27.78 -6.67
CA ILE A 13 -42.37 -27.62 -5.57
C ILE A 13 -40.97 -27.47 -6.14
N SER A 14 -40.59 -28.29 -7.14
CA SER A 14 -39.25 -28.18 -7.76
C SER A 14 -39.03 -26.81 -8.44
N ILE A 15 -40.07 -26.33 -9.15
CA ILE A 15 -40.02 -24.99 -9.77
C ILE A 15 -39.90 -23.90 -8.70
N LEU A 16 -40.65 -24.02 -7.60
CA LEU A 16 -40.58 -23.05 -6.49
C LEU A 16 -39.17 -23.04 -5.85
N PHE A 17 -38.54 -24.22 -5.67
CA PHE A 17 -37.18 -24.32 -5.15
C PHE A 17 -36.17 -23.69 -6.09
N ILE A 18 -36.26 -23.92 -7.39
CA ILE A 18 -35.38 -23.31 -8.40
C ILE A 18 -35.54 -21.79 -8.40
N PHE A 19 -36.78 -21.29 -8.37
CA PHE A 19 -37.04 -19.84 -8.29
C PHE A 19 -36.52 -19.23 -6.97
N SER A 20 -36.66 -19.94 -5.86
CA SER A 20 -36.15 -19.50 -4.58
C SER A 20 -34.60 -19.39 -4.55
N MET A 21 -33.93 -20.39 -5.15
CA MET A 21 -32.46 -20.36 -5.26
C MET A 21 -31.97 -19.23 -6.19
N THR A 22 -32.63 -19.03 -7.33
CA THR A 22 -32.25 -17.95 -8.25
C THR A 22 -32.54 -16.55 -7.69
N ALA A 23 -33.63 -16.38 -6.95
CA ALA A 23 -33.95 -15.13 -6.28
C ALA A 23 -32.93 -14.79 -5.19
N SER A 24 -32.39 -15.78 -4.48
CA SER A 24 -31.36 -15.59 -3.45
C SER A 24 -30.05 -15.09 -4.02
N ILE A 25 -29.69 -15.49 -5.25
CA ILE A 25 -28.45 -15.02 -5.92
C ILE A 25 -28.57 -13.55 -6.33
N MET A 26 -29.77 -13.06 -6.66
CA MET A 26 -30.01 -11.67 -7.03
C MET A 26 -30.02 -10.69 -5.83
N LEU A 27 -30.10 -11.21 -4.60
CA LEU A 27 -30.12 -10.42 -3.37
C LEU A 27 -28.74 -10.31 -2.71
N ILE A 28 -27.68 -10.84 -3.33
CA ILE A 28 -26.32 -10.63 -2.84
C ILE A 28 -25.99 -9.15 -3.09
N PRO A 29 -25.85 -8.31 -2.06
CA PRO A 29 -25.41 -6.95 -2.29
C PRO A 29 -24.04 -7.02 -2.94
N SER A 30 -23.89 -6.44 -4.13
CA SER A 30 -22.56 -6.16 -4.65
C SER A 30 -21.88 -5.26 -3.63
N ALA A 31 -20.75 -5.68 -3.05
CA ALA A 31 -19.93 -4.79 -2.24
C ALA A 31 -19.46 -3.69 -3.22
N ASN A 32 -20.09 -2.55 -3.13
CA ASN A 32 -19.72 -1.40 -3.92
C ASN A 32 -18.53 -0.73 -3.22
N ALA A 33 -17.53 -0.33 -4.00
CA ALA A 33 -16.57 0.67 -3.59
C ALA A 33 -17.30 1.88 -3.00
N HIS A 34 -16.67 2.61 -2.09
CA HIS A 34 -17.27 3.81 -1.50
C HIS A 34 -17.77 4.76 -2.60
N THR A 35 -19.00 5.23 -2.47
CA THR A 35 -19.59 6.20 -3.42
C THR A 35 -20.15 7.41 -2.66
N PRO A 36 -19.47 8.57 -2.71
CA PRO A 36 -18.22 8.84 -3.43
C PRO A 36 -17.01 8.11 -2.81
N ALA A 37 -15.94 7.93 -3.60
CA ALA A 37 -14.66 7.40 -3.13
C ALA A 37 -14.10 8.24 -1.97
N TRP A 38 -13.44 7.59 -1.02
CA TRP A 38 -12.89 8.27 0.15
C TRP A 38 -11.47 8.77 -0.10
N THR A 39 -11.11 9.82 0.61
CA THR A 39 -9.71 10.22 0.77
C THR A 39 -9.22 9.74 2.13
N ILE A 40 -8.27 8.82 2.12
CA ILE A 40 -7.68 8.23 3.32
C ILE A 40 -6.48 9.09 3.71
N PRO A 41 -6.50 9.78 4.86
CA PRO A 41 -5.36 10.58 5.29
C PRO A 41 -4.18 9.67 5.61
N THR A 42 -2.97 10.10 5.22
CA THR A 42 -1.70 9.44 5.57
C THR A 42 -0.80 10.40 6.33
N TYR A 43 0.06 9.85 7.18
CA TYR A 43 1.11 10.57 7.87
C TYR A 43 2.45 9.91 7.55
N ALA A 44 3.37 10.71 6.99
CA ALA A 44 4.71 10.27 6.67
C ALA A 44 5.62 10.37 7.89
N PHE A 45 6.55 9.43 8.01
CA PHE A 45 7.59 9.40 9.03
C PHE A 45 8.94 9.16 8.40
N ILE A 46 9.98 9.77 8.95
CA ILE A 46 11.35 9.56 8.53
C ILE A 46 12.28 9.60 9.74
N THR A 47 13.24 8.70 9.77
CA THR A 47 14.33 8.70 10.74
C THR A 47 15.67 8.42 10.06
N VAL A 48 16.76 8.83 10.68
CA VAL A 48 18.11 8.53 10.24
C VAL A 48 18.99 8.17 11.43
N SER A 49 19.75 7.10 11.30
CA SER A 49 20.63 6.60 12.37
C SER A 49 21.90 5.97 11.78
N PRO A 50 23.07 6.13 12.44
CA PRO A 50 23.32 6.98 13.61
C PRO A 50 23.32 8.48 13.26
N SER A 51 23.05 9.33 14.25
CA SER A 51 23.21 10.78 14.16
C SER A 51 23.71 11.29 15.52
N PRO A 52 24.92 11.93 15.62
CA PRO A 52 25.81 12.25 14.50
C PRO A 52 26.45 11.02 13.84
N VAL A 53 27.04 11.23 12.65
CA VAL A 53 27.85 10.27 11.92
C VAL A 53 29.11 10.95 11.40
N GLY A 54 30.19 10.22 11.20
CA GLY A 54 31.42 10.77 10.60
C GLY A 54 31.33 10.87 9.08
N VAL A 55 32.10 11.77 8.48
CA VAL A 55 32.30 11.79 7.03
C VAL A 55 32.78 10.43 6.53
N GLY A 56 32.10 9.90 5.48
CA GLY A 56 32.40 8.59 4.90
C GLY A 56 31.84 7.40 5.68
N GLN A 57 31.21 7.61 6.82
CA GLN A 57 30.48 6.56 7.53
C GLN A 57 29.03 6.48 7.02
N GLN A 58 28.51 5.28 6.97
CA GLN A 58 27.15 5.02 6.53
C GLN A 58 26.14 5.32 7.62
N ALA A 59 25.06 6.00 7.25
CA ALA A 59 23.83 6.14 8.02
C ALA A 59 22.67 5.47 7.27
N TYR A 60 21.69 4.98 8.02
CA TYR A 60 20.49 4.37 7.48
C TYR A 60 19.30 5.29 7.66
N VAL A 61 18.63 5.58 6.57
CA VAL A 61 17.37 6.34 6.52
C VAL A 61 16.25 5.33 6.45
N ILE A 62 15.24 5.48 7.28
CA ILE A 62 14.02 4.67 7.22
C ILE A 62 12.85 5.63 7.09
N MET A 63 12.01 5.37 6.10
CA MET A 63 10.80 6.13 5.77
C MET A 63 9.60 5.22 5.78
N TRP A 64 8.46 5.68 6.29
CA TRP A 64 7.23 4.89 6.27
C TRP A 64 5.98 5.76 6.37
N LEU A 65 4.83 5.17 6.10
CA LEU A 65 3.52 5.76 6.34
C LEU A 65 2.87 5.11 7.58
N ASP A 66 1.96 5.83 8.22
CA ASP A 66 1.11 5.29 9.30
C ASP A 66 0.05 4.29 8.81
N LYS A 67 -0.04 4.09 7.51
CA LYS A 67 -0.98 3.18 6.85
C LYS A 67 -0.23 2.04 6.16
N LEU A 68 -0.88 0.89 6.11
CA LEU A 68 -0.52 -0.19 5.19
C LEU A 68 -1.29 0.01 3.88
N TYR A 69 -0.72 -0.42 2.76
CA TYR A 69 -1.49 -0.55 1.54
C TYR A 69 -2.52 -1.66 1.72
N ASP A 70 -3.77 -1.40 1.38
CA ASP A 70 -4.84 -2.37 1.62
C ASP A 70 -4.62 -3.68 0.86
N ASN A 71 -4.96 -4.79 1.50
CA ASN A 71 -4.72 -6.15 0.99
C ASN A 71 -3.25 -6.52 0.72
N THR A 72 -2.28 -5.76 1.23
CA THR A 72 -0.86 -6.12 1.09
C THR A 72 -0.54 -7.43 1.80
N LEU A 73 0.13 -8.34 1.12
CA LEU A 73 0.62 -9.61 1.62
C LEU A 73 2.05 -9.84 1.12
N THR A 74 2.79 -10.72 1.78
CA THR A 74 4.15 -11.09 1.33
C THR A 74 4.17 -11.80 -0.03
N VAL A 75 3.03 -12.32 -0.45
CA VAL A 75 2.86 -13.13 -1.67
C VAL A 75 2.16 -12.38 -2.80
N ASN A 76 1.85 -11.09 -2.64
CA ASN A 76 1.26 -10.26 -3.68
C ASN A 76 2.02 -8.96 -3.88
N ASN A 77 1.69 -8.21 -4.94
CA ASN A 77 2.37 -6.97 -5.31
C ASN A 77 1.57 -5.71 -4.96
N TYR A 78 0.63 -5.81 -4.03
CA TYR A 78 -0.10 -4.63 -3.55
C TYR A 78 0.81 -3.83 -2.63
N ARG A 79 1.33 -2.70 -3.13
CA ARG A 79 2.34 -1.86 -2.47
C ARG A 79 2.05 -0.39 -2.65
N PHE A 80 2.65 0.42 -1.78
CA PHE A 80 2.81 1.83 -2.06
C PHE A 80 3.86 2.04 -3.14
N HIS A 81 3.69 3.13 -3.89
CA HIS A 81 4.52 3.50 -5.03
C HIS A 81 5.06 4.91 -4.87
N ASP A 82 6.11 5.20 -5.64
CA ASP A 82 6.63 6.53 -5.91
C ASP A 82 7.07 7.32 -4.65
N TYR A 83 7.64 6.62 -3.66
CA TYR A 83 8.30 7.32 -2.56
C TYR A 83 9.50 8.10 -3.07
N GLN A 84 9.69 9.30 -2.56
CA GLN A 84 10.82 10.16 -2.88
C GLN A 84 11.54 10.61 -1.62
N LEU A 85 12.86 10.52 -1.64
CA LEU A 85 13.75 11.05 -0.63
C LEU A 85 14.62 12.14 -1.24
N VAL A 86 14.47 13.38 -0.78
CA VAL A 86 15.36 14.48 -1.13
C VAL A 86 16.35 14.68 0.01
N ILE A 87 17.63 14.61 -0.31
CA ILE A 87 18.75 14.86 0.60
C ILE A 87 19.38 16.20 0.21
N THR A 88 19.25 17.19 1.08
CA THR A 88 19.88 18.50 0.92
C THR A 88 21.17 18.53 1.73
N ALA A 89 22.30 18.65 1.06
CA ALA A 89 23.61 18.77 1.67
C ALA A 89 23.82 20.16 2.36
N PRO A 90 24.86 20.32 3.21
CA PRO A 90 25.14 21.59 3.89
C PRO A 90 25.38 22.77 2.95
N ASP A 91 25.83 22.54 1.72
CA ASP A 91 26.04 23.54 0.68
C ASP A 91 24.75 23.88 -0.11
N GLY A 92 23.62 23.26 0.20
CA GLY A 92 22.35 23.45 -0.47
C GLY A 92 22.13 22.53 -1.70
N THR A 93 23.09 21.69 -2.05
CA THR A 93 22.94 20.73 -3.13
C THR A 93 21.91 19.67 -2.78
N ASN A 94 21.02 19.35 -3.73
CA ASN A 94 19.99 18.34 -3.56
C ASN A 94 20.33 17.06 -4.35
N THR A 95 20.16 15.93 -3.71
CA THR A 95 20.11 14.62 -4.34
C THR A 95 18.73 14.02 -4.13
N THR A 96 18.13 13.46 -5.16
CA THR A 96 16.81 12.81 -5.06
C THR A 96 16.92 11.33 -5.36
N GLU A 97 16.44 10.54 -4.42
CA GLU A 97 16.27 9.10 -4.58
C GLU A 97 14.79 8.80 -4.75
N SER A 98 14.47 7.91 -5.70
CA SER A 98 13.10 7.54 -6.02
C SER A 98 12.91 6.04 -5.86
N PHE A 99 11.81 5.67 -5.22
CA PHE A 99 11.43 4.29 -4.96
C PHE A 99 10.10 4.01 -5.66
N PRO A 100 10.14 3.54 -6.92
CA PRO A 100 8.93 3.31 -7.71
C PRO A 100 7.96 2.32 -7.07
N VAL A 101 8.49 1.34 -6.34
CA VAL A 101 7.69 0.35 -5.60
C VAL A 101 8.32 0.14 -4.22
N VAL A 102 7.52 0.30 -3.18
CA VAL A 102 7.91 0.00 -1.80
C VAL A 102 7.73 -1.49 -1.56
N GLN A 103 8.82 -2.25 -1.51
CA GLN A 103 8.76 -3.71 -1.42
C GLN A 103 8.25 -4.23 -0.07
N ASP A 104 8.50 -3.49 1.00
CA ASP A 104 8.09 -3.88 2.34
C ASP A 104 6.56 -3.80 2.52
N THR A 105 5.99 -4.87 3.07
CA THR A 105 4.54 -4.96 3.34
C THR A 105 4.07 -4.04 4.47
N THR A 106 4.99 -3.51 5.25
CA THR A 106 4.71 -2.56 6.34
C THR A 106 4.77 -1.10 5.91
N SER A 107 4.84 -0.86 4.58
CA SER A 107 5.01 0.48 3.98
C SER A 107 6.35 1.17 4.30
N ALA A 108 7.33 0.44 4.81
CA ALA A 108 8.66 0.97 5.10
C ALA A 108 9.58 0.90 3.88
N GLN A 109 10.43 1.91 3.74
CA GLN A 109 11.51 1.95 2.75
C GLN A 109 12.78 2.40 3.46
N ASP A 110 13.84 1.63 3.30
CA ASP A 110 15.16 1.97 3.79
C ASP A 110 16.07 2.51 2.68
N TYR A 111 17.05 3.30 3.07
CA TYR A 111 18.09 3.81 2.18
C TYR A 111 19.40 3.98 2.95
N ALA A 112 20.47 3.38 2.43
CA ALA A 112 21.80 3.54 2.99
C ALA A 112 22.48 4.79 2.41
N PHE A 113 22.78 5.77 3.26
CA PHE A 113 23.38 7.03 2.88
C PHE A 113 24.78 7.20 3.47
N THR A 114 25.76 7.58 2.66
CA THR A 114 27.13 7.86 3.09
C THR A 114 27.46 9.33 2.82
N PRO A 115 27.42 10.21 3.82
CA PRO A 115 27.69 11.62 3.62
C PRO A 115 29.18 11.88 3.39
N ASN A 116 29.50 12.84 2.52
CA ASN A 116 30.85 13.19 2.11
C ASN A 116 31.33 14.56 2.62
N THR A 117 30.47 15.31 3.31
CA THR A 117 30.76 16.67 3.75
C THR A 117 30.32 16.86 5.20
N VAL A 118 31.12 17.55 6.00
CA VAL A 118 30.77 17.94 7.37
C VAL A 118 29.66 18.97 7.38
N GLY A 119 28.71 18.83 8.29
CA GLY A 119 27.60 19.76 8.46
C GLY A 119 26.27 19.07 8.68
N THR A 120 25.21 19.82 8.52
CA THR A 120 23.85 19.30 8.70
C THR A 120 23.19 19.04 7.35
N TYR A 121 22.83 17.80 7.10
CA TYR A 121 22.00 17.41 5.97
C TYR A 121 20.53 17.46 6.39
N LYS A 122 19.66 17.93 5.48
CA LYS A 122 18.21 17.81 5.63
C LYS A 122 17.72 16.69 4.73
N LEU A 123 16.95 15.77 5.30
CA LEU A 123 16.34 14.68 4.59
C LEU A 123 14.82 14.89 4.57
N THR A 124 14.23 14.88 3.38
CA THR A 124 12.78 15.07 3.21
C THR A 124 12.20 13.91 2.45
N PHE A 125 11.32 13.19 3.09
CA PHE A 125 10.53 12.11 2.52
C PHE A 125 9.19 12.65 2.03
N THR A 126 8.80 12.28 0.82
CA THR A 126 7.50 12.63 0.22
C THR A 126 6.83 11.39 -0.34
N PHE A 127 5.58 11.20 0.05
CA PHE A 127 4.63 10.29 -0.58
C PHE A 127 3.65 11.12 -1.41
N PRO A 128 3.52 10.90 -2.73
CA PRO A 128 2.69 11.73 -3.60
C PRO A 128 1.18 11.46 -3.48
N GLY A 129 0.80 10.45 -2.71
CA GLY A 129 -0.55 9.91 -2.71
C GLY A 129 -0.72 8.79 -3.72
N GLN A 130 -1.73 7.95 -3.54
CA GLN A 130 -1.98 6.81 -4.42
C GLN A 130 -3.44 6.38 -4.37
N THR A 131 -4.05 6.18 -5.54
CA THR A 131 -5.39 5.58 -5.62
C THR A 131 -5.29 4.06 -5.55
N LEU A 132 -6.14 3.44 -4.74
CA LEU A 132 -6.21 2.01 -4.56
C LEU A 132 -6.90 1.38 -5.79
N THR A 133 -6.15 0.69 -6.61
CA THR A 133 -6.68 0.06 -7.84
C THR A 133 -6.77 -1.46 -7.75
N LEU A 134 -5.98 -2.10 -6.87
CA LEU A 134 -5.82 -3.55 -6.78
C LEU A 134 -5.57 -4.23 -8.14
N THR A 135 -4.98 -3.50 -9.07
CA THR A 135 -4.51 -4.08 -10.31
C THR A 135 -3.25 -4.85 -10.02
N ASN A 136 -3.27 -6.16 -10.30
CA ASN A 136 -2.06 -6.96 -10.23
C ASN A 136 -1.11 -6.52 -11.32
N ASP A 137 0.09 -6.10 -10.95
CA ASP A 137 1.19 -6.11 -11.90
C ASP A 137 1.39 -7.55 -12.42
N ALA A 138 1.75 -7.68 -13.69
CA ALA A 138 1.86 -8.98 -14.38
C ALA A 138 2.83 -9.99 -13.73
N ASN A 139 3.62 -9.56 -12.74
CA ASN A 139 4.58 -10.35 -11.97
C ASN A 139 4.06 -10.74 -10.57
N SER A 140 2.79 -10.50 -10.28
CA SER A 140 2.23 -10.83 -8.97
C SER A 140 2.10 -12.34 -8.82
N GLU A 141 2.74 -12.90 -7.78
CA GLU A 141 2.50 -14.28 -7.36
C GLU A 141 1.08 -14.50 -6.79
N ALA A 142 0.23 -13.47 -6.82
CA ALA A 142 -1.18 -13.55 -6.47
C ALA A 142 -1.95 -14.61 -7.28
N THR A 143 -1.36 -15.09 -8.38
CA THR A 143 -1.88 -16.25 -9.13
C THR A 143 -1.82 -17.54 -8.33
N LEU A 144 -0.98 -17.68 -7.30
CA LEU A 144 -0.90 -18.87 -6.44
C LEU A 144 -2.13 -19.03 -5.55
N PHE A 145 -2.77 -17.92 -5.17
CA PHE A 145 -3.95 -17.91 -4.29
C PHE A 145 -5.22 -17.41 -4.99
N GLY A 146 -5.15 -17.15 -6.30
CA GLY A 146 -6.23 -16.55 -7.09
C GLY A 146 -6.37 -15.04 -6.86
N PRO A 147 -7.16 -14.36 -7.69
CA PRO A 147 -7.52 -12.97 -7.46
C PRO A 147 -8.25 -12.88 -6.12
N PRO A 148 -8.17 -11.74 -5.39
CA PRO A 148 -8.94 -11.54 -4.18
C PRO A 148 -10.41 -11.80 -4.52
N THR A 149 -10.95 -12.88 -3.95
CA THR A 149 -12.32 -13.36 -4.25
C THR A 149 -13.40 -12.52 -3.59
N PHE A 150 -12.99 -11.51 -2.83
CA PHE A 150 -13.90 -10.62 -2.13
C PHE A 150 -13.86 -9.22 -2.74
N PRO A 151 -15.04 -8.62 -2.98
CA PRO A 151 -15.12 -7.22 -3.39
C PRO A 151 -14.41 -6.37 -2.33
N ASN A 152 -13.38 -5.61 -2.74
CA ASN A 152 -12.71 -4.69 -1.84
C ASN A 152 -13.49 -3.36 -1.81
N PRO A 153 -14.01 -2.95 -0.65
CA PRO A 153 -14.79 -1.72 -0.53
C PRO A 153 -13.96 -0.45 -0.73
N TYR A 154 -12.62 -0.54 -0.67
CA TYR A 154 -11.70 0.60 -0.78
C TYR A 154 -11.18 0.84 -2.21
N ILE A 155 -11.60 0.06 -3.20
CA ILE A 155 -11.24 0.31 -4.61
C ILE A 155 -11.70 1.72 -5.01
N ASN A 156 -10.80 2.47 -5.65
CA ASN A 156 -10.90 3.87 -6.03
C ASN A 156 -10.77 4.88 -4.88
N ASP A 157 -10.65 4.43 -3.63
CA ASP A 157 -10.24 5.34 -2.55
C ASP A 157 -8.80 5.81 -2.78
N THR A 158 -8.47 6.99 -2.30
CA THR A 158 -7.16 7.60 -2.50
C THR A 158 -6.47 7.85 -1.17
N TYR A 159 -5.27 7.28 -1.01
CA TYR A 159 -4.36 7.68 0.05
C TYR A 159 -3.85 9.09 -0.23
N ALA A 160 -4.06 10.00 0.71
CA ALA A 160 -3.64 11.39 0.57
C ALA A 160 -2.10 11.52 0.54
N PRO A 161 -1.54 12.54 -0.14
CA PRO A 161 -0.11 12.79 -0.07
C PRO A 161 0.33 13.23 1.32
N SER A 162 1.57 12.90 1.69
CA SER A 162 2.16 13.33 2.96
C SER A 162 3.68 13.48 2.85
N THR A 163 4.25 14.28 3.77
CA THR A 163 5.68 14.60 3.78
C THR A 163 6.19 14.65 5.21
N ALA A 164 7.42 14.19 5.41
CA ALA A 164 8.16 14.30 6.67
C ALA A 164 9.61 14.70 6.42
N SER A 165 10.25 15.34 7.40
CA SER A 165 11.65 15.72 7.31
C SER A 165 12.39 15.42 8.61
N THR A 166 13.68 15.12 8.47
CA THR A 166 14.61 14.95 9.58
C THR A 166 15.97 15.56 9.22
N THR A 167 16.90 15.60 10.16
CA THR A 167 18.26 16.07 9.93
C THR A 167 19.28 15.04 10.35
N LEU A 168 20.40 14.97 9.61
CA LEU A 168 21.57 14.20 9.94
C LEU A 168 22.72 15.15 10.22
N THR A 169 23.32 15.06 11.39
CA THR A 169 24.56 15.77 11.71
C THR A 169 25.76 14.93 11.28
N VAL A 170 26.64 15.54 10.49
CA VAL A 170 27.88 14.91 10.01
C VAL A 170 29.08 15.64 10.60
N GLN A 171 29.93 14.91 11.31
CA GLN A 171 31.16 15.42 11.93
C GLN A 171 32.42 14.93 11.18
N SER A 172 33.56 15.57 11.41
CA SER A 172 34.80 15.22 10.74
C SER A 172 35.39 13.89 11.19
N SER A 173 35.17 13.55 12.46
CA SER A 173 35.71 12.31 13.05
C SER A 173 34.65 11.21 13.01
N PRO A 174 35.05 9.96 12.75
CA PRO A 174 34.16 8.81 12.88
C PRO A 174 33.59 8.72 14.30
N ILE A 175 32.38 8.18 14.39
CA ILE A 175 31.83 7.68 15.65
C ILE A 175 32.37 6.27 15.93
N ALA A 176 32.59 5.95 17.20
CA ALA A 176 33.10 4.66 17.65
C ALA A 176 32.01 3.58 17.54
#